data_f05ec60aacab54ea188e27ac71513771
#
_entry.id   f05ec60aacab54ea188e27ac71513771
#
_cell.length_a   1.000
_cell.length_b   1.000
_cell.length_c   1.000
_cell.angle_alpha   90.00
_cell.angle_beta   90.00
_cell.angle_gamma   90.00
#
_symmetry.space_group_name_H-M   'P 1'
#
loop_
_entity.id
_entity.type
_entity.pdbx_description
1 polymer ?
#
loop_
_entity_poly.entity_id
_entity_poly.type
_entity_poly.pdbx_seq_one_letter_code
_entity_poly.pdbx_strand_id
1 'polypeptide(L)'
;MNMKKIFKNILLSALTIAAVASCADDRNNFLPDDSFGFNSKAGENVLTLPLYGGSYDIDVIKSGKGLNEGVVNITTSNHDLLNFNRQYDVEYIPLPSDQNLYSFSTESLTFGLDDVTKPVTVSWDIAKVAEYMEQEPANQYCIPIALRSDDLEVNEGREVFILNLVTSTVTAEQTLLSRTYEWESEPASETMDITVRIDKAIPGIDLTVDFEVDNSLIAAYNEANGTNYEAAPEGLVTIGADPVLKAGEDMSFSL
;
A
#
# COMPACT_ATOMS: atom_id res chain seq x y z
N MET A 1 -68.99 26.69 21.51
CA MET A 1 -67.63 26.25 21.09
C MET A 1 -66.63 27.16 21.79
N ASN A 2 -65.74 26.61 22.63
CA ASN A 2 -65.01 27.35 23.67
C ASN A 2 -63.72 27.96 23.08
N MET A 3 -63.71 29.26 22.77
CA MET A 3 -62.59 30.00 22.16
C MET A 3 -61.23 29.79 22.87
N LYS A 4 -61.25 29.57 24.17
CA LYS A 4 -60.03 29.29 24.95
C LYS A 4 -59.31 27.97 24.56
N LYS A 5 -60.06 26.92 24.09
CA LYS A 5 -59.46 25.68 23.59
C LYS A 5 -58.81 25.82 22.24
N ILE A 6 -59.36 26.68 21.35
CA ILE A 6 -58.83 26.94 20.01
C ILE A 6 -57.50 27.70 20.11
N PHE A 7 -57.43 28.73 20.99
CA PHE A 7 -56.20 29.49 21.20
C PHE A 7 -55.07 28.63 21.82
N LYS A 8 -55.41 27.72 22.72
CA LYS A 8 -54.40 26.82 23.32
C LYS A 8 -53.81 25.82 22.32
N ASN A 9 -54.63 25.33 21.39
CA ASN A 9 -54.17 24.41 20.36
C ASN A 9 -53.36 25.11 19.25
N ILE A 10 -53.67 26.35 18.90
CA ILE A 10 -52.92 27.16 17.93
C ILE A 10 -51.55 27.55 18.53
N LEU A 11 -51.52 27.91 19.83
CA LEU A 11 -50.25 28.24 20.50
C LEU A 11 -49.35 27.02 20.65
N LEU A 12 -49.92 25.83 20.92
CA LEU A 12 -49.13 24.57 21.04
C LEU A 12 -48.57 24.10 19.68
N SER A 13 -49.35 24.28 18.57
CA SER A 13 -48.89 23.94 17.23
C SER A 13 -47.85 24.93 16.69
N ALA A 14 -47.93 26.21 17.05
CA ALA A 14 -46.90 27.20 16.69
C ALA A 14 -45.58 26.96 17.44
N LEU A 15 -45.64 26.51 18.72
CA LEU A 15 -44.44 26.17 19.49
C LEU A 15 -43.75 24.91 18.96
N THR A 16 -44.51 23.90 18.50
CA THR A 16 -43.93 22.68 17.92
C THR A 16 -43.27 22.94 16.57
N ILE A 17 -43.81 23.83 15.74
CA ILE A 17 -43.20 24.18 14.45
C ILE A 17 -41.90 24.98 14.66
N ALA A 18 -41.85 25.89 15.64
CA ALA A 18 -40.64 26.63 15.97
C ALA A 18 -39.52 25.75 16.55
N ALA A 19 -39.87 24.68 17.30
CA ALA A 19 -38.87 23.76 17.85
C ALA A 19 -38.27 22.84 16.78
N VAL A 20 -38.99 22.54 15.69
CA VAL A 20 -38.44 21.69 14.60
C VAL A 20 -37.61 22.53 13.62
N ALA A 21 -37.89 23.83 13.46
CA ALA A 21 -37.12 24.73 12.60
C ALA A 21 -35.78 25.15 13.24
N SER A 22 -35.65 25.12 14.57
CA SER A 22 -34.41 25.50 15.25
C SER A 22 -33.36 24.36 15.34
N CYS A 23 -33.79 23.12 15.08
CA CYS A 23 -32.86 21.98 15.11
C CYS A 23 -32.10 21.72 13.78
N ALA A 24 -32.48 22.41 12.69
CA ALA A 24 -31.87 22.14 11.38
C ALA A 24 -30.59 22.96 11.13
N ASP A 25 -30.44 24.10 11.80
CA ASP A 25 -29.36 25.06 11.49
C ASP A 25 -28.12 24.93 12.40
N ASP A 26 -28.25 24.34 13.59
CA ASP A 26 -27.15 24.32 14.53
C ASP A 26 -26.13 23.19 14.27
N ARG A 27 -26.47 22.15 13.50
CA ARG A 27 -25.52 21.06 13.22
C ARG A 27 -24.37 21.49 12.34
N ASN A 28 -24.62 22.40 11.40
CA ASN A 28 -23.58 22.88 10.49
C ASN A 28 -22.64 23.90 11.14
N ASN A 29 -23.03 24.51 12.27
CA ASN A 29 -22.20 25.50 12.96
C ASN A 29 -21.05 24.87 13.79
N PHE A 30 -21.10 23.56 14.04
CA PHE A 30 -20.07 22.83 14.81
C PHE A 30 -19.09 22.06 13.93
N LEU A 31 -19.36 21.91 12.63
CA LEU A 31 -18.44 21.27 11.70
C LEU A 31 -17.42 22.32 11.20
N PRO A 32 -16.15 21.93 11.04
CA PRO A 32 -15.15 22.80 10.41
C PRO A 32 -15.53 23.07 8.95
N ASP A 33 -14.92 24.08 8.37
CA ASP A 33 -15.04 24.36 6.94
C ASP A 33 -14.47 23.18 6.12
N ASP A 34 -14.91 23.08 4.86
CA ASP A 34 -14.50 21.98 4.00
C ASP A 34 -13.00 22.06 3.71
N SER A 35 -12.34 20.92 3.77
CA SER A 35 -10.90 20.82 3.61
C SER A 35 -10.51 19.49 3.02
N PHE A 36 -9.34 19.42 2.38
CA PHE A 36 -8.74 18.20 1.86
C PHE A 36 -7.70 17.61 2.80
N GLY A 37 -7.45 16.30 2.66
CA GLY A 37 -6.37 15.60 3.34
C GLY A 37 -6.26 14.16 2.87
N PHE A 38 -5.16 13.51 3.20
CA PHE A 38 -5.07 12.06 3.06
C PHE A 38 -5.93 11.36 4.11
N ASN A 39 -6.48 10.20 3.76
CA ASN A 39 -7.27 9.37 4.68
C ASN A 39 -6.36 8.62 5.66
N SER A 40 -5.66 9.38 6.48
CA SER A 40 -4.76 8.90 7.52
C SER A 40 -5.00 9.68 8.79
N LYS A 41 -4.55 9.20 9.93
CA LYS A 41 -4.52 10.03 11.12
C LYS A 41 -3.42 11.09 10.97
N ALA A 42 -3.64 12.27 11.52
CA ALA A 42 -2.62 13.31 11.53
C ALA A 42 -1.34 12.79 12.18
N GLY A 43 -0.22 12.90 11.46
CA GLY A 43 1.08 12.37 11.87
C GLY A 43 1.34 10.88 11.60
N GLU A 44 0.36 10.12 11.11
CA GLU A 44 0.52 8.72 10.68
C GLU A 44 0.51 8.61 9.15
N ASN A 45 1.27 9.45 8.47
CA ASN A 45 1.26 9.56 7.01
C ASN A 45 2.41 8.81 6.34
N VAL A 46 2.93 7.77 6.97
CA VAL A 46 3.95 6.89 6.40
C VAL A 46 3.39 5.51 6.23
N LEU A 47 3.51 4.99 5.02
CA LEU A 47 3.19 3.61 4.71
C LEU A 47 4.43 2.93 4.13
N THR A 48 4.87 1.85 4.74
CA THR A 48 5.96 1.03 4.22
C THR A 48 5.38 -0.15 3.45
N LEU A 49 5.73 -0.25 2.18
CA LEU A 49 5.28 -1.33 1.30
C LEU A 49 6.47 -2.06 0.66
N PRO A 50 6.36 -3.38 0.50
CA PRO A 50 7.29 -4.13 -0.31
C PRO A 50 7.23 -3.70 -1.77
N LEU A 51 8.40 -3.63 -2.41
CA LEU A 51 8.55 -3.17 -3.79
C LEU A 51 7.74 -4.00 -4.81
N TYR A 52 7.59 -5.31 -4.57
CA TYR A 52 6.92 -6.23 -5.49
C TYR A 52 5.43 -5.93 -5.73
N GLY A 53 4.80 -5.10 -4.91
CA GLY A 53 3.38 -4.73 -5.09
C GLY A 53 3.11 -3.96 -6.38
N GLY A 54 4.07 -3.21 -6.88
CA GLY A 54 3.98 -2.46 -8.15
C GLY A 54 3.01 -1.28 -8.14
N SER A 55 2.02 -1.25 -7.27
CA SER A 55 1.07 -0.13 -7.10
C SER A 55 0.38 -0.15 -5.75
N TYR A 56 -0.18 1.01 -5.37
CA TYR A 56 -1.01 1.17 -4.18
C TYR A 56 -1.99 2.33 -4.34
N ASP A 57 -3.22 2.13 -3.83
CA ASP A 57 -4.26 3.16 -3.82
C ASP A 57 -4.22 3.95 -2.52
N ILE A 58 -4.11 5.27 -2.62
CA ILE A 58 -4.13 6.19 -1.49
C ILE A 58 -5.40 7.00 -1.57
N ASP A 59 -6.18 7.00 -0.51
CA ASP A 59 -7.41 7.77 -0.43
C ASP A 59 -7.14 9.23 -0.09
N VAL A 60 -7.68 10.12 -0.90
CA VAL A 60 -7.82 11.55 -0.59
C VAL A 60 -9.26 11.80 -0.14
N ILE A 61 -9.41 12.51 0.96
CA ILE A 61 -10.73 12.84 1.52
C ILE A 61 -11.01 14.34 1.48
N LYS A 62 -12.28 14.67 1.28
CA LYS A 62 -12.86 15.97 1.57
C LYS A 62 -13.68 15.86 2.85
N SER A 63 -13.38 16.67 3.83
CA SER A 63 -14.04 16.67 5.15
C SER A 63 -14.52 18.07 5.50
N GLY A 64 -15.56 18.16 6.31
CA GLY A 64 -16.14 19.42 6.76
C GLY A 64 -17.64 19.44 6.64
N LYS A 65 -18.21 20.61 6.32
CA LYS A 65 -19.65 20.86 6.19
C LYS A 65 -20.28 20.25 4.94
N GLY A 66 -19.47 19.92 3.91
CA GLY A 66 -19.95 19.41 2.62
C GLY A 66 -20.63 20.47 1.77
N LEU A 67 -20.30 21.74 1.94
CA LEU A 67 -20.95 22.86 1.25
C LEU A 67 -20.21 23.34 0.00
N ASN A 68 -18.95 22.93 -0.16
CA ASN A 68 -18.10 23.41 -1.23
C ASN A 68 -17.61 22.26 -2.13
N GLU A 69 -17.53 22.55 -3.41
CA GLU A 69 -16.78 21.77 -4.38
C GLU A 69 -15.33 22.26 -4.41
N GLY A 70 -14.41 21.45 -4.95
CA GLY A 70 -13.04 21.89 -5.09
C GLY A 70 -12.17 20.91 -5.82
N VAL A 71 -11.00 21.39 -6.24
CA VAL A 71 -9.96 20.61 -6.90
C VAL A 71 -8.75 20.54 -5.98
N VAL A 72 -8.22 19.33 -5.84
CA VAL A 72 -6.95 19.10 -5.15
C VAL A 72 -5.94 18.52 -6.13
N ASN A 73 -4.75 19.09 -6.17
CA ASN A 73 -3.63 18.64 -6.99
C ASN A 73 -2.73 17.71 -6.18
N ILE A 74 -2.27 16.65 -6.83
CA ILE A 74 -1.34 15.66 -6.30
C ILE A 74 0.02 15.95 -6.90
N THR A 75 1.02 16.17 -6.04
CA THR A 75 2.37 16.50 -6.47
C THR A 75 3.39 15.72 -5.66
N THR A 76 4.64 15.70 -6.14
CA THR A 76 5.80 15.31 -5.34
C THR A 76 6.54 16.54 -4.85
N SER A 77 7.00 16.53 -3.61
CA SER A 77 7.68 17.69 -3.04
C SER A 77 8.86 17.29 -2.16
N ASN A 78 10.06 17.53 -2.67
CA ASN A 78 11.29 17.34 -1.88
C ASN A 78 11.36 18.32 -0.71
N HIS A 79 10.75 19.51 -0.84
CA HIS A 79 10.70 20.48 0.25
C HIS A 79 9.86 19.96 1.43
N ASP A 80 8.68 19.41 1.12
CA ASP A 80 7.80 18.85 2.16
C ASP A 80 8.43 17.63 2.80
N LEU A 81 9.11 16.78 2.01
CA LEU A 81 9.88 15.66 2.55
C LEU A 81 10.97 16.11 3.52
N LEU A 82 11.73 17.15 3.18
CA LEU A 82 12.76 17.70 4.08
C LEU A 82 12.16 18.21 5.39
N ASN A 83 11.00 18.88 5.35
CA ASN A 83 10.30 19.31 6.53
C ASN A 83 9.79 18.13 7.35
N PHE A 84 9.22 17.13 6.69
CA PHE A 84 8.78 15.89 7.31
C PHE A 84 9.94 15.17 8.01
N ASN A 85 11.07 14.98 7.32
CA ASN A 85 12.26 14.34 7.89
C ASN A 85 12.74 15.07 9.16
N ARG A 86 12.76 16.40 9.14
CA ARG A 86 13.15 17.20 10.32
C ARG A 86 12.15 17.10 11.48
N GLN A 87 10.87 17.09 11.16
CA GLN A 87 9.81 17.04 12.18
C GLN A 87 9.77 15.71 12.92
N TYR A 88 10.02 14.61 12.21
CA TYR A 88 9.90 13.24 12.75
C TYR A 88 11.24 12.56 13.02
N ASP A 89 12.37 13.27 12.84
CA ASP A 89 13.74 12.76 13.03
C ASP A 89 13.99 11.47 12.23
N VAL A 90 13.67 11.51 10.93
CA VAL A 90 13.85 10.41 9.98
C VAL A 90 14.66 10.86 8.77
N GLU A 91 15.20 9.92 7.97
CA GLU A 91 16.05 10.19 6.81
C GLU A 91 15.53 9.50 5.55
N TYR A 92 14.30 9.80 5.14
CA TYR A 92 13.78 9.33 3.85
C TYR A 92 14.42 10.08 2.70
N ILE A 93 14.76 9.33 1.63
CA ILE A 93 15.33 9.85 0.38
C ILE A 93 14.29 9.71 -0.74
N PRO A 94 13.97 10.79 -1.45
CA PRO A 94 12.96 10.71 -2.50
C PRO A 94 13.48 9.94 -3.71
N LEU A 95 12.66 9.04 -4.26
CA LEU A 95 12.89 8.51 -5.59
C LEU A 95 12.79 9.65 -6.61
N PRO A 96 13.69 9.73 -7.60
CA PRO A 96 13.67 10.79 -8.61
C PRO A 96 12.42 10.70 -9.50
N SER A 97 11.70 11.81 -9.61
CA SER A 97 10.46 11.90 -10.40
C SER A 97 10.71 12.00 -11.92
N ASP A 98 11.92 12.38 -12.33
CA ASP A 98 12.32 12.57 -13.74
C ASP A 98 12.82 11.30 -14.43
N GLN A 99 12.98 10.20 -13.71
CA GLN A 99 13.47 8.91 -14.23
C GLN A 99 12.36 7.90 -14.56
N ASN A 100 11.11 8.30 -14.50
CA ASN A 100 9.95 7.43 -14.73
C ASN A 100 9.99 6.14 -13.89
N LEU A 101 10.41 6.26 -12.62
CA LEU A 101 10.43 5.16 -11.66
C LEU A 101 9.03 4.88 -11.10
N TYR A 102 8.18 5.91 -11.06
CA TYR A 102 6.81 5.83 -10.58
C TYR A 102 5.91 6.84 -11.30
N SER A 103 4.60 6.67 -11.16
CA SER A 103 3.58 7.54 -11.73
C SER A 103 2.32 7.58 -10.86
N PHE A 104 1.50 8.61 -11.04
CA PHE A 104 0.19 8.73 -10.45
C PHE A 104 -0.89 8.48 -11.50
N SER A 105 -2.01 7.86 -11.11
CA SER A 105 -3.17 7.67 -11.99
C SER A 105 -3.79 8.99 -12.45
N THR A 106 -3.63 10.04 -11.66
CA THR A 106 -4.03 11.42 -11.96
C THR A 106 -3.18 12.41 -11.19
N GLU A 107 -3.03 13.62 -11.74
CA GLU A 107 -2.36 14.74 -11.07
C GLU A 107 -3.34 15.65 -10.32
N SER A 108 -4.66 15.43 -10.49
CA SER A 108 -5.69 16.21 -9.79
C SER A 108 -6.96 15.42 -9.59
N LEU A 109 -7.68 15.72 -8.51
CA LEU A 109 -9.00 15.19 -8.20
C LEU A 109 -10.00 16.34 -8.04
N THR A 110 -11.13 16.26 -8.74
CA THR A 110 -12.25 17.18 -8.54
C THR A 110 -13.27 16.55 -7.60
N PHE A 111 -13.63 17.24 -6.55
CA PHE A 111 -14.64 16.85 -5.57
C PHE A 111 -15.89 17.69 -5.74
N GLY A 112 -17.02 17.05 -6.06
CA GLY A 112 -18.35 17.66 -5.97
C GLY A 112 -18.85 17.77 -4.53
N LEU A 113 -20.06 18.30 -4.34
CA LEU A 113 -20.64 18.51 -3.01
C LEU A 113 -20.74 17.22 -2.20
N ASP A 114 -21.19 16.13 -2.84
CA ASP A 114 -21.43 14.83 -2.18
C ASP A 114 -20.20 13.90 -2.14
N ASP A 115 -19.11 14.32 -2.79
CA ASP A 115 -17.89 13.52 -2.82
C ASP A 115 -17.15 13.61 -1.47
N VAL A 116 -16.81 12.47 -0.89
CA VAL A 116 -16.10 12.40 0.39
C VAL A 116 -14.70 11.82 0.21
N THR A 117 -14.55 10.77 -0.62
CA THR A 117 -13.29 10.07 -0.79
C THR A 117 -13.05 9.75 -2.25
N LYS A 118 -11.82 9.95 -2.71
CA LYS A 118 -11.38 9.53 -4.05
C LYS A 118 -9.98 8.93 -3.97
N PRO A 119 -9.74 7.77 -4.62
CA PRO A 119 -8.43 7.14 -4.63
C PRO A 119 -7.51 7.79 -5.66
N VAL A 120 -6.22 7.76 -5.37
CA VAL A 120 -5.12 7.98 -6.30
C VAL A 120 -4.26 6.75 -6.29
N THR A 121 -4.11 6.10 -7.44
CA THR A 121 -3.18 4.98 -7.58
C THR A 121 -1.78 5.51 -7.82
N VAL A 122 -0.83 5.10 -6.99
CA VAL A 122 0.61 5.28 -7.21
C VAL A 122 1.13 3.96 -7.77
N SER A 123 1.76 3.99 -8.93
CA SER A 123 2.36 2.81 -9.56
C SER A 123 3.86 3.01 -9.73
N TRP A 124 4.64 1.96 -9.57
CA TRP A 124 6.10 2.00 -9.72
C TRP A 124 6.62 0.83 -10.56
N ASP A 125 7.72 1.07 -11.27
CA ASP A 125 8.43 0.06 -12.05
C ASP A 125 9.35 -0.72 -11.09
N ILE A 126 8.96 -1.95 -10.77
CA ILE A 126 9.64 -2.80 -9.78
C ILE A 126 11.12 -2.97 -10.13
N ALA A 127 11.43 -3.28 -11.39
CA ALA A 127 12.80 -3.55 -11.83
C ALA A 127 13.68 -2.30 -11.76
N LYS A 128 13.19 -1.17 -12.28
CA LYS A 128 13.95 0.09 -12.25
C LYS A 128 14.13 0.63 -10.84
N VAL A 129 13.11 0.55 -10.00
CA VAL A 129 13.23 0.99 -8.61
C VAL A 129 14.18 0.10 -7.85
N ALA A 130 14.16 -1.23 -8.05
CA ALA A 130 15.11 -2.15 -7.45
C ALA A 130 16.55 -1.80 -7.85
N GLU A 131 16.83 -1.64 -9.16
CA GLU A 131 18.14 -1.25 -9.67
C GLU A 131 18.62 0.10 -9.08
N TYR A 132 17.70 1.06 -8.94
CA TYR A 132 18.02 2.34 -8.32
C TYR A 132 18.38 2.20 -6.83
N MET A 133 17.62 1.40 -6.08
CA MET A 133 17.85 1.18 -4.65
C MET A 133 19.13 0.38 -4.36
N GLU A 134 19.56 -0.49 -5.26
CA GLU A 134 20.80 -1.27 -5.13
C GLU A 134 22.06 -0.41 -5.13
N GLN A 135 22.02 0.82 -5.67
CA GLN A 135 23.17 1.72 -5.70
C GLN A 135 23.59 2.15 -4.28
N GLU A 136 22.61 2.36 -3.39
CA GLU A 136 22.84 2.70 -1.97
C GLU A 136 21.81 1.98 -1.09
N PRO A 137 21.99 0.69 -0.81
CA PRO A 137 20.96 -0.15 -0.17
C PRO A 137 20.70 0.19 1.31
N ALA A 138 21.54 1.01 1.93
CA ALA A 138 21.32 1.48 3.30
C ALA A 138 20.27 2.60 3.40
N ASN A 139 19.92 3.24 2.28
CA ASN A 139 19.00 4.35 2.24
C ASN A 139 17.53 3.89 2.34
N GLN A 140 16.69 4.73 2.96
CA GLN A 140 15.24 4.53 3.01
C GLN A 140 14.58 5.35 1.90
N TYR A 141 14.31 4.70 0.77
CA TYR A 141 13.73 5.37 -0.39
C TYR A 141 12.22 5.50 -0.30
N CYS A 142 11.69 6.65 -0.71
CA CYS A 142 10.26 6.91 -0.66
C CYS A 142 9.75 7.69 -1.88
N ILE A 143 8.43 7.66 -2.06
CA ILE A 143 7.68 8.57 -2.93
C ILE A 143 6.97 9.56 -2.01
N PRO A 144 7.44 10.83 -1.93
CA PRO A 144 6.78 11.86 -1.16
C PRO A 144 5.61 12.45 -1.95
N ILE A 145 4.40 12.32 -1.43
CA ILE A 145 3.18 12.75 -2.09
C ILE A 145 2.58 13.91 -1.30
N ALA A 146 2.30 15.02 -1.97
CA ALA A 146 1.75 16.20 -1.35
C ALA A 146 0.45 16.65 -2.02
N LEU A 147 -0.50 17.12 -1.21
CA LEU A 147 -1.74 17.74 -1.67
C LEU A 147 -1.59 19.25 -1.72
N ARG A 148 -2.14 19.87 -2.77
CA ARG A 148 -2.22 21.32 -2.96
C ARG A 148 -3.59 21.70 -3.50
N SER A 149 -4.20 22.75 -2.99
CA SER A 149 -5.47 23.28 -3.50
C SER A 149 -5.51 24.79 -3.32
N ASP A 150 -6.11 25.46 -4.31
CA ASP A 150 -6.45 26.87 -4.23
C ASP A 150 -7.93 27.08 -3.85
N ASP A 151 -8.73 26.01 -3.89
CA ASP A 151 -10.18 26.07 -3.67
C ASP A 151 -10.56 25.89 -2.19
N LEU A 152 -9.94 24.90 -1.54
CA LEU A 152 -10.19 24.54 -0.15
C LEU A 152 -8.87 24.40 0.61
N GLU A 153 -8.92 24.59 1.90
CA GLU A 153 -7.78 24.37 2.76
C GLU A 153 -7.34 22.89 2.73
N VAL A 154 -6.04 22.65 2.80
CA VAL A 154 -5.49 21.30 3.01
C VAL A 154 -5.13 21.16 4.48
N ASN A 155 -5.68 20.12 5.12
CA ASN A 155 -5.53 19.90 6.56
C ASN A 155 -4.06 19.74 6.97
N GLU A 156 -3.64 20.54 7.92
CA GLU A 156 -2.31 20.43 8.53
C GLU A 156 -2.09 19.02 9.13
N GLY A 157 -0.93 18.43 8.82
CA GLY A 157 -0.57 17.08 9.23
C GLY A 157 -1.23 15.95 8.40
N ARG A 158 -2.00 16.30 7.34
CA ARG A 158 -2.55 15.37 6.34
C ARG A 158 -2.27 15.81 4.91
N GLU A 159 -1.42 16.80 4.73
CA GLU A 159 -1.04 17.37 3.44
C GLU A 159 0.07 16.59 2.74
N VAL A 160 0.83 15.77 3.48
CA VAL A 160 1.95 14.98 2.97
C VAL A 160 1.77 13.53 3.35
N PHE A 161 2.01 12.63 2.39
CA PHE A 161 2.01 11.18 2.57
C PHE A 161 3.33 10.61 2.05
N ILE A 162 3.98 9.77 2.85
CA ILE A 162 5.25 9.13 2.52
C ILE A 162 5.01 7.67 2.21
N LEU A 163 5.18 7.29 0.96
CA LEU A 163 5.16 5.90 0.54
C LEU A 163 6.61 5.38 0.54
N ASN A 164 7.00 4.73 1.64
CA ASN A 164 8.32 4.13 1.78
C ASN A 164 8.35 2.76 1.12
N LEU A 165 9.18 2.59 0.08
CA LEU A 165 9.35 1.33 -0.62
C LEU A 165 10.54 0.56 -0.05
N VAL A 166 10.34 -0.74 0.18
CA VAL A 166 11.38 -1.62 0.72
C VAL A 166 11.50 -2.89 -0.12
N THR A 167 12.71 -3.39 -0.25
CA THR A 167 12.94 -4.69 -0.85
C THR A 167 12.42 -5.80 0.07
N SER A 168 11.92 -6.88 -0.52
CA SER A 168 11.53 -8.09 0.19
C SER A 168 12.50 -9.20 -0.15
N THR A 169 12.82 -10.01 0.85
CA THR A 169 13.69 -11.15 0.67
C THR A 169 12.87 -12.43 0.66
N VAL A 170 13.00 -13.19 -0.41
CA VAL A 170 12.45 -14.54 -0.49
C VAL A 170 13.55 -15.51 -0.02
N THR A 171 13.25 -16.30 0.99
CA THR A 171 14.19 -17.28 1.55
C THR A 171 13.59 -18.67 1.53
N ALA A 172 14.39 -19.66 1.10
CA ALA A 172 14.06 -21.06 1.34
C ALA A 172 14.56 -21.46 2.73
N GLU A 173 13.71 -22.05 3.56
CA GLU A 173 14.11 -22.50 4.90
C GLU A 173 15.18 -23.60 4.87
N GLN A 174 15.25 -24.30 3.75
CA GLN A 174 16.18 -25.41 3.56
C GLN A 174 17.14 -25.08 2.42
N THR A 175 18.24 -24.44 2.76
CA THR A 175 19.28 -24.06 1.79
C THR A 175 20.19 -25.22 1.36
N LEU A 176 20.10 -26.36 2.01
CA LEU A 176 20.90 -27.56 1.70
C LEU A 176 20.09 -28.80 1.99
N LEU A 177 19.47 -29.35 0.97
CA LEU A 177 18.91 -30.69 1.02
C LEU A 177 19.82 -31.63 0.24
N SER A 178 20.60 -32.40 0.96
CA SER A 178 21.20 -33.62 0.42
C SER A 178 20.35 -34.79 0.92
N ARG A 179 19.60 -35.41 0.05
CA ARG A 179 18.94 -36.69 0.32
C ARG A 179 19.58 -37.75 -0.57
N THR A 180 19.97 -38.86 0.03
CA THR A 180 20.37 -40.07 -0.71
C THR A 180 19.15 -40.97 -0.81
N TYR A 181 18.71 -41.25 -2.02
CA TYR A 181 17.68 -42.24 -2.28
C TYR A 181 18.34 -43.55 -2.72
N GLU A 182 18.00 -44.64 -2.06
CA GLU A 182 18.33 -45.97 -2.55
C GLU A 182 17.18 -46.41 -3.48
N TRP A 183 17.51 -46.57 -4.77
CA TRP A 183 16.55 -47.11 -5.73
C TRP A 183 16.44 -48.60 -5.54
N GLU A 184 15.30 -49.07 -5.05
CA GLU A 184 14.90 -50.44 -5.22
C GLU A 184 14.40 -50.64 -6.66
N SER A 185 14.23 -51.87 -7.09
CA SER A 185 14.10 -52.30 -8.50
C SER A 185 12.94 -51.71 -9.33
N GLU A 186 12.13 -50.83 -8.78
CA GLU A 186 11.09 -50.10 -9.54
C GLU A 186 11.22 -48.60 -9.20
N PRO A 187 11.16 -47.69 -10.22
CA PRO A 187 11.23 -46.26 -10.00
C PRO A 187 9.99 -45.78 -9.24
N ALA A 188 10.19 -45.41 -7.99
CA ALA A 188 9.18 -44.65 -7.25
C ALA A 188 9.42 -43.15 -7.46
N SER A 189 8.37 -42.38 -7.56
CA SER A 189 8.47 -40.92 -7.46
C SER A 189 8.49 -40.51 -5.99
N GLU A 190 9.45 -39.70 -5.63
CA GLU A 190 9.54 -39.09 -4.30
C GLU A 190 9.17 -37.61 -4.41
N THR A 191 8.44 -37.10 -3.44
CA THR A 191 8.10 -35.68 -3.32
C THR A 191 8.94 -35.06 -2.21
N MET A 192 9.54 -33.91 -2.49
CA MET A 192 10.27 -33.13 -1.51
C MET A 192 9.59 -31.79 -1.33
N ASP A 193 9.22 -31.48 -0.11
CA ASP A 193 8.67 -30.18 0.24
C ASP A 193 9.80 -29.18 0.53
N ILE A 194 9.73 -28.02 -0.11
CA ILE A 194 10.61 -26.88 0.16
C ILE A 194 9.76 -25.75 0.71
N THR A 195 10.05 -25.32 1.93
CA THR A 195 9.34 -24.16 2.52
C THR A 195 10.03 -22.87 2.11
N VAL A 196 9.27 -21.98 1.49
CA VAL A 196 9.75 -20.67 1.08
C VAL A 196 8.99 -19.60 1.86
N ARG A 197 9.71 -18.58 2.30
CA ARG A 197 9.15 -17.45 3.06
C ARG A 197 9.54 -16.13 2.43
N ILE A 198 8.67 -15.15 2.58
CA ILE A 198 8.95 -13.74 2.30
C ILE A 198 8.91 -12.96 3.61
N ASP A 199 9.86 -12.05 3.81
CA ASP A 199 9.99 -11.28 5.05
C ASP A 199 8.94 -10.16 5.20
N LYS A 200 8.39 -9.68 4.08
CA LYS A 200 7.42 -8.58 4.07
C LYS A 200 6.32 -8.87 3.06
N ALA A 201 5.08 -8.84 3.52
CA ALA A 201 3.88 -9.02 2.70
C ALA A 201 3.08 -7.72 2.58
N ILE A 202 2.41 -7.55 1.45
CA ILE A 202 1.40 -6.51 1.29
C ILE A 202 0.02 -7.11 1.61
N PRO A 203 -0.71 -6.57 2.59
CA PRO A 203 -2.08 -7.01 2.85
C PRO A 203 -2.95 -6.86 1.60
N GLY A 204 -3.66 -7.93 1.25
CA GLY A 204 -4.56 -7.93 0.10
C GLY A 204 -3.92 -8.23 -1.26
N ILE A 205 -2.59 -8.45 -1.33
CA ILE A 205 -1.90 -8.81 -2.57
C ILE A 205 -1.34 -10.23 -2.45
N ASP A 206 -1.77 -11.11 -3.36
CA ASP A 206 -1.19 -12.44 -3.54
C ASP A 206 0.13 -12.34 -4.32
N LEU A 207 1.14 -13.08 -3.91
CA LEU A 207 2.43 -13.16 -4.60
C LEU A 207 2.59 -14.54 -5.23
N THR A 208 2.77 -14.59 -6.55
CA THR A 208 3.20 -15.81 -7.25
C THR A 208 4.72 -15.89 -7.26
N VAL A 209 5.27 -17.04 -6.91
CA VAL A 209 6.71 -17.28 -6.94
C VAL A 209 6.98 -18.37 -7.97
N ASP A 210 7.77 -18.02 -9.00
CA ASP A 210 8.16 -18.95 -10.05
C ASP A 210 9.40 -19.71 -9.64
N PHE A 211 9.41 -21.01 -9.91
CA PHE A 211 10.53 -21.90 -9.63
C PHE A 211 11.03 -22.58 -10.90
N GLU A 212 12.33 -22.67 -11.00
CA GLU A 212 12.96 -23.40 -12.10
C GLU A 212 14.09 -24.32 -11.61
N VAL A 213 14.36 -25.37 -12.36
CA VAL A 213 15.52 -26.22 -12.15
C VAL A 213 16.72 -25.60 -12.88
N ASP A 214 17.65 -25.02 -12.15
CA ASP A 214 18.85 -24.41 -12.71
C ASP A 214 20.09 -25.29 -12.51
N ASN A 215 20.38 -26.11 -13.49
CA ASN A 215 21.56 -26.98 -13.49
C ASN A 215 22.89 -26.21 -13.62
N SER A 216 22.89 -24.93 -13.99
CA SER A 216 24.11 -24.13 -14.10
C SER A 216 24.77 -23.87 -12.74
N LEU A 217 24.00 -23.92 -11.66
CA LEU A 217 24.47 -23.70 -10.30
C LEU A 217 25.34 -24.85 -9.76
N ILE A 218 25.25 -26.04 -10.35
CA ILE A 218 25.95 -27.27 -9.84
C ILE A 218 27.44 -27.11 -9.92
N ALA A 219 27.97 -26.55 -10.99
CA ALA A 219 29.43 -26.39 -11.16
C ALA A 219 30.00 -25.46 -10.08
N ALA A 220 29.38 -24.35 -9.80
CA ALA A 220 29.79 -23.41 -8.75
C ALA A 220 29.66 -24.04 -7.34
N TYR A 221 28.58 -24.80 -7.12
CA TYR A 221 28.41 -25.54 -5.86
C TYR A 221 29.51 -26.59 -5.64
N ASN A 222 29.83 -27.37 -6.66
CA ASN A 222 30.88 -28.38 -6.60
C ASN A 222 32.24 -27.76 -6.28
N GLU A 223 32.60 -26.66 -6.92
CA GLU A 223 33.83 -25.92 -6.68
C GLU A 223 33.91 -25.42 -5.22
N ALA A 224 32.83 -24.79 -4.75
CA ALA A 224 32.77 -24.23 -3.40
C ALA A 224 32.82 -25.28 -2.28
N ASN A 225 32.29 -26.50 -2.52
CA ASN A 225 32.12 -27.53 -1.51
C ASN A 225 33.02 -28.76 -1.70
N GLY A 226 33.85 -28.78 -2.75
CA GLY A 226 34.74 -29.92 -3.07
C GLY A 226 33.97 -31.18 -3.43
N THR A 227 32.78 -31.05 -4.02
CA THR A 227 31.91 -32.14 -4.44
C THR A 227 32.02 -32.39 -5.95
N ASN A 228 31.39 -33.45 -6.45
CA ASN A 228 31.35 -33.77 -7.87
C ASN A 228 29.95 -34.26 -8.26
N TYR A 229 28.93 -33.43 -7.98
CA TYR A 229 27.56 -33.74 -8.38
C TYR A 229 27.37 -33.51 -9.88
N GLU A 230 26.56 -34.33 -10.51
CA GLU A 230 26.17 -34.19 -11.89
C GLU A 230 24.75 -33.58 -11.96
N ALA A 231 24.49 -32.88 -13.08
CA ALA A 231 23.16 -32.33 -13.33
C ALA A 231 22.12 -33.47 -13.46
N ALA A 232 20.96 -33.27 -12.87
CA ALA A 232 19.86 -34.19 -13.07
C ALA A 232 19.47 -34.24 -14.57
N PRO A 233 19.26 -35.45 -15.14
CA PRO A 233 18.75 -35.58 -16.49
C PRO A 233 17.44 -34.79 -16.67
N GLU A 234 17.25 -34.26 -17.88
CA GLU A 234 16.03 -33.52 -18.21
C GLU A 234 14.78 -34.38 -17.96
N GLY A 235 13.79 -33.78 -17.28
CA GLY A 235 12.54 -34.44 -16.93
C GLY A 235 12.59 -35.36 -15.71
N LEU A 236 13.76 -35.52 -15.06
CA LEU A 236 13.85 -36.28 -13.81
C LEU A 236 13.28 -35.53 -12.61
N VAL A 237 13.41 -34.21 -12.60
CA VAL A 237 12.84 -33.33 -11.58
C VAL A 237 11.68 -32.57 -12.21
N THR A 238 10.52 -32.62 -11.58
CA THR A 238 9.36 -31.82 -11.95
C THR A 238 9.00 -30.93 -10.79
N ILE A 239 8.84 -29.64 -11.08
CA ILE A 239 8.29 -28.68 -10.14
C ILE A 239 6.76 -28.78 -10.25
N GLY A 240 6.09 -28.81 -9.11
CA GLY A 240 4.62 -28.79 -9.06
C GLY A 240 4.04 -27.48 -9.62
N ALA A 241 2.83 -27.13 -9.24
CA ALA A 241 2.26 -25.85 -9.63
C ALA A 241 3.02 -24.72 -8.93
N ASP A 242 3.19 -23.58 -9.62
CA ASP A 242 3.78 -22.38 -9.03
C ASP A 242 2.96 -21.95 -7.80
N PRO A 243 3.62 -21.83 -6.65
CA PRO A 243 2.91 -21.51 -5.44
C PRO A 243 2.50 -20.04 -5.40
N VAL A 244 1.33 -19.82 -4.84
CA VAL A 244 0.79 -18.49 -4.59
C VAL A 244 0.76 -18.25 -3.08
N LEU A 245 1.56 -17.29 -2.61
CA LEU A 245 1.50 -16.79 -1.25
C LEU A 245 0.26 -15.91 -1.12
N LYS A 246 -0.73 -16.37 -0.36
CA LYS A 246 -1.99 -15.66 -0.17
C LYS A 246 -1.82 -14.50 0.81
N ALA A 247 -2.43 -13.39 0.45
CA ALA A 247 -2.47 -12.21 1.33
C ALA A 247 -3.09 -12.54 2.69
N GLY A 248 -2.36 -12.28 3.76
CA GLY A 248 -2.81 -12.49 5.14
C GLY A 248 -2.68 -13.90 5.69
N GLU A 249 -2.14 -14.85 4.92
CA GLU A 249 -1.77 -16.18 5.40
C GLU A 249 -0.30 -16.22 5.84
N ASP A 250 0.09 -17.30 6.52
CA ASP A 250 1.50 -17.54 6.81
C ASP A 250 2.28 -17.60 5.51
N MET A 251 3.33 -16.82 5.44
CA MET A 251 4.14 -16.57 4.23
C MET A 251 5.04 -17.77 3.90
N SER A 252 4.51 -18.96 3.98
CA SER A 252 5.22 -20.20 3.67
C SER A 252 4.35 -21.12 2.83
N PHE A 253 4.97 -21.82 1.88
CA PHE A 253 4.35 -22.90 1.14
C PHE A 253 5.34 -24.04 0.94
N SER A 254 4.82 -25.22 0.67
CA SER A 254 5.61 -26.40 0.34
C SER A 254 5.44 -26.72 -1.15
N LEU A 255 6.56 -26.97 -1.82
CA LEU A 255 6.61 -27.43 -3.20
C LEU A 255 6.36 -28.94 -3.29
#